data_a3fbcd5dce603827c5b1b1c1f5f884e6
#
_entry.id   a3fbcd5dce603827c5b1b1c1f5f884e6
#
_cell.length_a   1.000
_cell.length_b   1.000
_cell.length_c   1.000
_cell.angle_alpha   90.00
_cell.angle_beta   90.00
_cell.angle_gamma   90.00
#
_symmetry.space_group_name_H-M   'P 1'
#
loop_
_entity.id
_entity.type
_entity.pdbx_description
1 polymer ?
#
loop_
_entity_poly.entity_id
_entity_poly.type
_entity_poly.pdbx_seq_one_letter_code
_entity_poly.pdbx_strand_id
1 'polypeptide(L)'
;MRKLVLLVLLLSILLPAFSFAQEAEKKDGAAIPSLEINIKDSSSNKEMASSIKLLLLLAVIAVAPSVLLLTTCFIRIAVVLDFVKRSLSLQNTPPNQLILGLAIFLTLFVMWPVFDDIYNNSFKPFSEEQIDSQEMYNRAEEPLRLFMYNQLKAHPDNIRLFMSMRGLPKPANLSEVPTYVLVPAFALNELTIAFKIGILLFIPFIVIDMIVASALMSMGMVMVPPAMVSLPFKLILFVLVDGWNLIVGQLLSSFVM
;
A
#
# COMPACT_ATOMS: atom_id res chain seq x y z
N MET A 1 -1.30 19.10 -20.19
CA MET A 1 -2.23 18.07 -20.65
C MET A 1 -1.67 16.65 -20.54
N ARG A 2 -0.42 16.34 -20.95
CA ARG A 2 0.17 14.98 -20.84
C ARG A 2 0.25 14.42 -19.40
N LYS A 3 0.55 15.26 -18.39
CA LYS A 3 0.61 14.82 -16.97
C LYS A 3 -0.76 14.41 -16.41
N LEU A 4 -1.82 15.04 -16.88
CA LEU A 4 -3.21 14.69 -16.50
C LEU A 4 -3.64 13.36 -17.10
N VAL A 5 -3.21 13.06 -18.32
CA VAL A 5 -3.51 11.80 -19.02
C VAL A 5 -2.82 10.61 -18.34
N LEU A 6 -1.57 10.76 -17.88
CA LEU A 6 -0.84 9.75 -17.11
C LEU A 6 -1.48 9.49 -15.74
N LEU A 7 -1.95 10.54 -15.07
CA LEU A 7 -2.66 10.43 -13.79
C LEU A 7 -4.01 9.73 -13.96
N VAL A 8 -4.74 10.05 -15.03
CA VAL A 8 -6.01 9.39 -15.38
C VAL A 8 -5.80 7.93 -15.79
N LEU A 9 -4.72 7.61 -16.51
CA LEU A 9 -4.36 6.23 -16.87
C LEU A 9 -3.96 5.43 -15.61
N LEU A 10 -3.21 6.00 -14.69
CA LEU A 10 -2.86 5.37 -13.42
C LEU A 10 -4.10 5.18 -12.53
N LEU A 11 -5.01 6.16 -12.53
CA LEU A 11 -6.28 6.08 -11.80
C LEU A 11 -7.24 5.06 -12.43
N SER A 12 -7.25 4.91 -13.76
CA SER A 12 -8.10 3.92 -14.45
C SER A 12 -7.64 2.48 -14.25
N ILE A 13 -6.36 2.24 -13.97
CA ILE A 13 -5.82 0.92 -13.60
C ILE A 13 -6.17 0.56 -12.15
N LEU A 14 -6.35 1.57 -11.28
CA LEU A 14 -6.75 1.37 -9.87
C LEU A 14 -8.27 1.19 -9.68
N LEU A 15 -9.09 1.69 -10.60
CA LEU A 15 -10.56 1.62 -10.51
C LEU A 15 -11.16 0.20 -10.59
N PRO A 16 -10.65 -0.78 -11.37
CA PRO A 16 -11.26 -2.11 -11.42
C PRO A 16 -11.10 -2.92 -10.12
N ALA A 17 -10.17 -2.57 -9.23
CA ALA A 17 -10.04 -3.23 -7.93
C ALA A 17 -11.21 -2.92 -6.96
N PHE A 18 -12.00 -1.88 -7.23
CA PHE A 18 -13.13 -1.46 -6.40
C PHE A 18 -14.48 -2.04 -6.82
N SER A 19 -14.59 -2.68 -7.99
CA SER A 19 -15.89 -3.12 -8.55
C SER A 19 -16.31 -4.55 -8.18
N PHE A 20 -15.51 -5.29 -7.40
CA PHE A 20 -15.86 -6.67 -7.02
C PHE A 20 -16.69 -6.84 -5.74
N ALA A 21 -17.23 -5.77 -5.19
CA ALA A 21 -18.03 -5.82 -3.97
C ALA A 21 -19.42 -5.16 -4.14
N GLN A 22 -20.12 -5.45 -5.23
CA GLN A 22 -21.56 -5.15 -5.27
C GLN A 22 -22.30 -6.21 -6.09
N GLU A 23 -23.22 -6.87 -5.40
CA GLU A 23 -24.14 -7.90 -5.86
C GLU A 23 -24.83 -7.55 -7.19
N ALA A 24 -24.89 -8.54 -8.04
CA ALA A 24 -25.57 -8.48 -9.33
C ALA A 24 -27.08 -8.38 -9.15
N GLU A 25 -27.65 -7.20 -9.39
CA GLU A 25 -29.04 -7.06 -9.74
C GLU A 25 -29.16 -6.90 -11.26
N LYS A 26 -29.87 -7.85 -11.89
CA LYS A 26 -30.17 -7.90 -13.31
C LYS A 26 -30.87 -6.62 -13.76
N LYS A 27 -30.32 -5.93 -14.75
CA LYS A 27 -31.11 -5.19 -15.75
C LYS A 27 -30.40 -5.20 -17.10
N ASP A 28 -31.21 -5.54 -18.10
CA ASP A 28 -30.86 -5.62 -19.51
C ASP A 28 -30.34 -4.31 -20.11
N GLY A 29 -29.37 -4.42 -21.01
CA GLY A 29 -29.17 -3.48 -22.11
C GLY A 29 -27.98 -2.51 -22.01
N ALA A 30 -26.73 -3.02 -21.97
CA ALA A 30 -25.61 -2.33 -22.60
C ALA A 30 -24.63 -3.40 -23.09
N ALA A 31 -24.37 -3.45 -24.40
CA ALA A 31 -23.43 -4.37 -25.01
C ALA A 31 -22.01 -4.03 -24.53
N ILE A 32 -21.56 -4.73 -23.49
CA ILE A 32 -20.15 -4.81 -23.14
C ILE A 32 -19.51 -5.63 -24.27
N PRO A 33 -18.41 -5.17 -24.91
CA PRO A 33 -17.67 -6.01 -25.83
C PRO A 33 -17.20 -7.25 -25.07
N SER A 34 -17.92 -8.36 -25.26
CA SER A 34 -17.53 -9.66 -24.75
C SER A 34 -16.23 -10.04 -25.45
N LEU A 35 -15.13 -10.10 -24.71
CA LEU A 35 -13.94 -10.82 -25.13
C LEU A 35 -14.34 -12.30 -25.19
N GLU A 36 -14.90 -12.73 -26.33
CA GLU A 36 -15.06 -14.14 -26.63
C GLU A 36 -13.67 -14.74 -26.80
N ILE A 37 -13.15 -15.34 -25.74
CA ILE A 37 -11.99 -16.23 -25.81
C ILE A 37 -12.52 -17.51 -26.47
N ASN A 38 -12.50 -17.54 -27.79
CA ASN A 38 -12.83 -18.73 -28.57
C ASN A 38 -11.66 -19.72 -28.42
N ILE A 39 -11.75 -20.59 -27.42
CA ILE A 39 -10.85 -21.73 -27.29
C ILE A 39 -11.28 -22.76 -28.35
N LYS A 40 -10.88 -22.52 -29.60
CA LYS A 40 -10.87 -23.56 -30.60
C LYS A 40 -9.81 -24.58 -30.18
N ASP A 41 -10.16 -25.86 -30.27
CA ASP A 41 -9.22 -26.97 -30.09
C ASP A 41 -8.03 -26.79 -31.03
N SER A 42 -6.98 -26.17 -30.51
CA SER A 42 -5.78 -25.84 -31.27
C SER A 42 -4.86 -27.04 -31.24
N SER A 43 -4.79 -27.73 -32.34
CA SER A 43 -3.85 -28.83 -32.56
C SER A 43 -2.40 -28.39 -32.85
N SER A 44 -2.12 -27.07 -32.77
CA SER A 44 -0.79 -26.49 -33.03
C SER A 44 -0.11 -26.01 -31.77
N ASN A 45 1.10 -26.47 -31.48
CA ASN A 45 1.96 -26.03 -30.36
C ASN A 45 2.16 -24.50 -30.31
N LYS A 46 2.09 -23.80 -31.47
CA LYS A 46 2.19 -22.34 -31.55
C LYS A 46 0.95 -21.62 -30.99
N GLU A 47 -0.24 -22.16 -31.19
CA GLU A 47 -1.48 -21.57 -30.67
C GLU A 47 -1.61 -21.80 -29.18
N MET A 48 -1.22 -22.99 -28.68
CA MET A 48 -1.09 -23.27 -27.25
C MET A 48 -0.09 -22.32 -26.57
N ALA A 49 1.07 -22.09 -27.19
CA ALA A 49 2.08 -21.15 -26.68
C ALA A 49 1.53 -19.71 -26.61
N SER A 50 0.74 -19.28 -27.62
CA SER A 50 0.10 -17.95 -27.60
C SER A 50 -0.96 -17.82 -26.51
N SER A 51 -1.76 -18.86 -26.27
CA SER A 51 -2.77 -18.89 -25.21
C SER A 51 -2.12 -18.84 -23.82
N ILE A 52 -1.04 -19.61 -23.61
CA ILE A 52 -0.26 -19.58 -22.36
C ILE A 52 0.35 -18.18 -22.14
N LYS A 53 0.92 -17.57 -23.20
CA LYS A 53 1.47 -16.21 -23.11
C LYS A 53 0.41 -15.18 -22.72
N LEU A 54 -0.80 -15.27 -23.27
CA LEU A 54 -1.92 -14.41 -22.91
C LEU A 54 -2.34 -14.61 -21.45
N LEU A 55 -2.46 -15.86 -20.98
CA LEU A 55 -2.80 -16.18 -19.60
C LEU A 55 -1.74 -15.64 -18.62
N LEU A 56 -0.46 -15.81 -18.97
CA LEU A 56 0.63 -15.25 -18.15
C LEU A 56 0.58 -13.72 -18.12
N LEU A 57 0.29 -13.06 -19.24
CA LEU A 57 0.13 -11.61 -19.30
C LEU A 57 -1.02 -11.14 -18.40
N LEU A 58 -2.17 -11.81 -18.47
CA LEU A 58 -3.31 -11.50 -17.62
C LEU A 58 -2.98 -11.71 -16.14
N ALA A 59 -2.27 -12.79 -15.81
CA ALA A 59 -1.82 -13.06 -14.44
C ALA A 59 -0.89 -11.95 -13.92
N VAL A 60 0.07 -11.50 -14.74
CA VAL A 60 0.98 -10.39 -14.39
C VAL A 60 0.19 -9.10 -14.16
N ILE A 61 -0.76 -8.76 -15.06
CA ILE A 61 -1.61 -7.56 -14.91
C ILE A 61 -2.45 -7.63 -13.62
N ALA A 62 -2.99 -8.82 -13.29
CA ALA A 62 -3.77 -9.01 -12.07
C ALA A 62 -2.94 -8.85 -10.78
N VAL A 63 -1.66 -9.22 -10.80
CA VAL A 63 -0.75 -9.15 -9.63
C VAL A 63 -0.05 -7.78 -9.53
N ALA A 64 0.11 -7.06 -10.64
CA ALA A 64 0.86 -5.81 -10.69
C ALA A 64 0.42 -4.76 -9.64
N PRO A 65 -0.88 -4.50 -9.37
CA PRO A 65 -1.28 -3.55 -8.33
C PRO A 65 -0.79 -3.96 -6.93
N SER A 66 -0.82 -5.25 -6.61
CA SER A 66 -0.33 -5.76 -5.31
C SER A 66 1.17 -5.56 -5.16
N VAL A 67 1.95 -5.78 -6.22
CA VAL A 67 3.40 -5.55 -6.21
C VAL A 67 3.70 -4.07 -5.98
N LEU A 68 3.00 -3.16 -6.66
CA LEU A 68 3.15 -1.71 -6.46
C LEU A 68 2.86 -1.30 -5.01
N LEU A 69 1.79 -1.82 -4.41
CA LEU A 69 1.47 -1.54 -3.01
C LEU A 69 2.54 -2.07 -2.04
N LEU A 70 3.12 -3.26 -2.34
CA LEU A 70 4.16 -3.89 -1.53
C LEU A 70 5.55 -3.23 -1.67
N THR A 71 5.82 -2.51 -2.76
CA THR A 71 7.11 -1.85 -3.02
C THR A 71 7.11 -0.36 -2.71
N THR A 72 5.99 0.19 -2.25
CA THR A 72 5.83 1.59 -1.88
C THR A 72 5.57 1.76 -0.38
N CYS A 73 5.55 3.01 0.09
CA CYS A 73 5.22 3.34 1.48
C CYS A 73 3.73 3.13 1.85
N PHE A 74 2.90 2.61 0.93
CA PHE A 74 1.47 2.44 1.11
C PHE A 74 1.12 1.59 2.36
N ILE A 75 1.83 0.49 2.60
CA ILE A 75 1.55 -0.42 3.73
C ILE A 75 1.61 0.35 5.05
N ARG A 76 2.70 1.09 5.30
CA ARG A 76 2.86 1.86 6.54
C ARG A 76 1.75 2.87 6.70
N ILE A 77 1.48 3.66 5.65
CA ILE A 77 0.46 4.72 5.68
C ILE A 77 -0.93 4.14 5.92
N ALA A 78 -1.33 3.13 5.15
CA ALA A 78 -2.65 2.52 5.26
C ALA A 78 -2.90 1.89 6.63
N VAL A 79 -1.92 1.14 7.15
CA VAL A 79 -2.02 0.47 8.45
C VAL A 79 -2.07 1.50 9.58
N VAL A 80 -1.24 2.55 9.56
CA VAL A 80 -1.26 3.59 10.60
C VAL A 80 -2.59 4.35 10.60
N LEU A 81 -3.12 4.72 9.43
CA LEU A 81 -4.42 5.40 9.34
C LEU A 81 -5.58 4.51 9.83
N ASP A 82 -5.53 3.19 9.59
CA ASP A 82 -6.49 2.25 10.14
C ASP A 82 -6.38 2.17 11.68
N PHE A 83 -5.16 2.16 12.23
CA PHE A 83 -4.95 2.23 13.68
C PHE A 83 -5.55 3.50 14.30
N VAL A 84 -5.41 4.66 13.65
CA VAL A 84 -6.02 5.92 14.12
C VAL A 84 -7.54 5.76 14.26
N LYS A 85 -8.20 5.25 13.22
CA LYS A 85 -9.64 5.00 13.23
C LYS A 85 -10.05 4.07 14.36
N ARG A 86 -9.33 2.98 14.55
CA ARG A 86 -9.60 1.99 15.61
C ARG A 86 -9.37 2.55 17.02
N SER A 87 -8.29 3.33 17.21
CA SER A 87 -7.95 3.91 18.51
C SER A 87 -9.05 4.88 19.03
N LEU A 88 -9.69 5.58 18.11
CA LEU A 88 -10.84 6.45 18.38
C LEU A 88 -12.14 5.68 18.62
N SER A 89 -12.14 4.34 18.57
CA SER A 89 -13.34 3.49 18.67
C SER A 89 -14.40 3.76 17.57
N LEU A 90 -13.96 4.31 16.42
CA LEU A 90 -14.83 4.60 15.29
C LEU A 90 -14.99 3.34 14.43
N GLN A 91 -16.23 2.79 14.38
CA GLN A 91 -16.51 1.57 13.64
C GLN A 91 -16.66 1.82 12.13
N ASN A 92 -17.50 2.79 11.74
CA ASN A 92 -17.88 3.04 10.35
C ASN A 92 -17.58 4.47 9.84
N THR A 93 -17.10 5.35 10.69
CA THR A 93 -16.79 6.75 10.35
C THR A 93 -15.33 7.06 10.71
N PRO A 94 -14.49 7.59 9.80
CA PRO A 94 -14.77 7.77 8.37
C PRO A 94 -14.89 6.42 7.60
N PRO A 95 -15.59 6.40 6.43
CA PRO A 95 -15.67 5.21 5.58
C PRO A 95 -14.29 4.71 5.17
N ASN A 96 -14.13 3.37 5.04
CA ASN A 96 -12.84 2.76 4.69
C ASN A 96 -12.29 3.28 3.35
N GLN A 97 -13.18 3.61 2.39
CA GLN A 97 -12.78 4.20 1.11
C GLN A 97 -12.07 5.54 1.26
N LEU A 98 -12.51 6.39 2.20
CA LEU A 98 -11.85 7.68 2.46
C LEU A 98 -10.45 7.48 3.06
N ILE A 99 -10.32 6.57 4.02
CA ILE A 99 -9.00 6.23 4.60
C ILE A 99 -8.07 5.67 3.54
N LEU A 100 -8.57 4.76 2.70
CA LEU A 100 -7.80 4.19 1.60
C LEU A 100 -7.41 5.26 0.57
N GLY A 101 -8.35 6.15 0.20
CA GLY A 101 -8.07 7.28 -0.69
C GLY A 101 -6.99 8.19 -0.14
N LEU A 102 -7.08 8.55 1.15
CA LEU A 102 -6.06 9.36 1.82
C LEU A 102 -4.70 8.64 1.83
N ALA A 103 -4.67 7.33 2.11
CA ALA A 103 -3.45 6.53 2.07
C ALA A 103 -2.80 6.55 0.69
N ILE A 104 -3.58 6.43 -0.39
CA ILE A 104 -3.09 6.52 -1.76
C ILE A 104 -2.50 7.90 -2.05
N PHE A 105 -3.20 8.98 -1.70
CA PHE A 105 -2.70 10.35 -1.91
C PHE A 105 -1.39 10.62 -1.17
N LEU A 106 -1.31 10.22 0.10
CA LEU A 106 -0.08 10.35 0.88
C LEU A 106 1.05 9.49 0.31
N THR A 107 0.74 8.28 -0.18
CA THR A 107 1.72 7.43 -0.87
C THR A 107 2.26 8.11 -2.13
N LEU A 108 1.39 8.65 -2.96
CA LEU A 108 1.81 9.38 -4.16
C LEU A 108 2.68 10.60 -3.80
N PHE A 109 2.34 11.30 -2.72
CA PHE A 109 3.11 12.44 -2.24
C PHE A 109 4.53 12.04 -1.83
N VAL A 110 4.68 10.98 -1.02
CA VAL A 110 5.99 10.48 -0.56
C VAL A 110 6.81 9.89 -1.71
N MET A 111 6.15 9.13 -2.60
CA MET A 111 6.81 8.43 -3.71
C MET A 111 7.04 9.32 -4.93
N TRP A 112 6.58 10.58 -4.91
CA TRP A 112 6.71 11.48 -6.05
C TRP A 112 8.13 11.59 -6.61
N PRO A 113 9.19 11.82 -5.77
CA PRO A 113 10.57 11.88 -6.28
C PRO A 113 11.01 10.58 -6.95
N VAL A 114 10.61 9.42 -6.43
CA VAL A 114 10.92 8.11 -7.02
C VAL A 114 10.24 7.95 -8.38
N PHE A 115 8.97 8.33 -8.48
CA PHE A 115 8.24 8.26 -9.76
C PHE A 115 8.73 9.26 -10.79
N ASP A 116 9.14 10.46 -10.37
CA ASP A 116 9.74 11.45 -11.26
C ASP A 116 11.09 10.96 -11.80
N ASP A 117 11.91 10.34 -10.98
CA ASP A 117 13.18 9.72 -11.38
C ASP A 117 12.96 8.59 -12.40
N ILE A 118 12.02 7.67 -12.13
CA ILE A 118 11.64 6.60 -13.07
C ILE A 118 11.18 7.20 -14.41
N TYR A 119 10.34 8.23 -14.37
CA TYR A 119 9.84 8.85 -15.59
C TYR A 119 10.96 9.48 -16.42
N ASN A 120 11.84 10.28 -15.80
CA ASN A 120 12.88 11.02 -16.49
C ASN A 120 14.03 10.16 -16.97
N ASN A 121 14.43 9.13 -16.19
CA ASN A 121 15.62 8.32 -16.45
C ASN A 121 15.32 6.97 -17.13
N SER A 122 14.04 6.56 -17.17
CA SER A 122 13.63 5.29 -17.79
C SER A 122 12.60 5.50 -18.90
N PHE A 123 11.37 5.91 -18.58
CA PHE A 123 10.28 6.01 -19.55
C PHE A 123 10.51 7.06 -20.64
N LYS A 124 11.05 8.22 -20.30
CA LYS A 124 11.30 9.30 -21.27
C LYS A 124 12.37 8.92 -22.28
N PRO A 125 13.58 8.42 -21.88
CA PRO A 125 14.59 7.96 -22.84
C PRO A 125 14.10 6.77 -23.68
N PHE A 126 13.28 5.88 -23.13
CA PHE A 126 12.69 4.79 -23.91
C PHE A 126 11.71 5.31 -24.96
N SER A 127 10.86 6.29 -24.62
CA SER A 127 9.92 6.91 -25.59
C SER A 127 10.62 7.72 -26.68
N GLU A 128 11.85 8.14 -26.44
CA GLU A 128 12.73 8.83 -27.39
C GLU A 128 13.66 7.85 -28.15
N GLU A 129 13.43 6.54 -28.03
CA GLU A 129 14.20 5.46 -28.67
C GLU A 129 15.72 5.48 -28.35
N GLN A 130 16.10 6.09 -27.20
CA GLN A 130 17.50 6.18 -26.78
C GLN A 130 17.99 4.93 -26.05
N ILE A 131 17.08 4.15 -25.45
CA ILE A 131 17.36 2.92 -24.71
C ILE A 131 16.42 1.80 -25.13
N ASP A 132 16.84 0.57 -24.95
CA ASP A 132 16.02 -0.60 -25.21
C ASP A 132 15.11 -0.95 -24.02
N SER A 133 14.23 -1.93 -24.20
CA SER A 133 13.27 -2.36 -23.18
C SER A 133 13.95 -2.96 -21.94
N GLN A 134 15.09 -3.61 -22.08
CA GLN A 134 15.83 -4.18 -20.95
C GLN A 134 16.49 -3.09 -20.12
N GLU A 135 17.08 -2.11 -20.77
CA GLU A 135 17.67 -0.94 -20.09
C GLU A 135 16.60 -0.09 -19.40
N MET A 136 15.43 0.11 -20.05
CA MET A 136 14.27 0.77 -19.45
C MET A 136 13.87 0.09 -18.14
N TYR A 137 13.77 -1.25 -18.15
CA TYR A 137 13.41 -2.00 -16.95
C TYR A 137 14.44 -1.82 -15.83
N ASN A 138 15.72 -1.96 -16.14
CA ASN A 138 16.81 -1.83 -15.18
C ASN A 138 16.81 -0.43 -14.52
N ARG A 139 16.64 0.63 -15.33
CA ARG A 139 16.59 2.02 -14.85
C ARG A 139 15.30 2.34 -14.08
N ALA A 140 14.18 1.66 -14.36
CA ALA A 140 12.96 1.82 -13.60
C ALA A 140 13.02 1.10 -12.24
N GLU A 141 13.69 -0.04 -12.17
CA GLU A 141 13.84 -0.84 -10.95
C GLU A 141 14.72 -0.13 -9.90
N GLU A 142 15.80 0.52 -10.35
CA GLU A 142 16.84 1.08 -9.48
C GLU A 142 16.31 2.10 -8.44
N PRO A 143 15.52 3.12 -8.77
CA PRO A 143 14.98 4.08 -7.81
C PRO A 143 14.06 3.41 -6.78
N LEU A 144 13.27 2.41 -7.18
CA LEU A 144 12.42 1.64 -6.26
C LEU A 144 13.26 0.81 -5.29
N ARG A 145 14.30 0.14 -5.79
CA ARG A 145 15.22 -0.62 -4.95
C ARG A 145 15.94 0.28 -3.95
N LEU A 146 16.40 1.45 -4.40
CA LEU A 146 17.06 2.43 -3.53
C LEU A 146 16.12 2.94 -2.44
N PHE A 147 14.88 3.26 -2.79
CA PHE A 147 13.86 3.64 -1.81
C PHE A 147 13.66 2.56 -0.75
N MET A 148 13.37 1.32 -1.16
CA MET A 148 13.16 0.20 -0.24
C MET A 148 14.37 -0.05 0.67
N TYR A 149 15.56 -0.02 0.11
CA TYR A 149 16.80 -0.23 0.86
C TYR A 149 17.06 0.87 1.89
N ASN A 150 16.79 2.14 1.54
CA ASN A 150 16.94 3.27 2.45
C ASN A 150 16.04 3.12 3.68
N GLN A 151 14.80 2.64 3.49
CA GLN A 151 13.88 2.38 4.61
C GLN A 151 14.37 1.21 5.50
N LEU A 152 15.16 0.28 4.98
CA LEU A 152 15.70 -0.87 5.70
C LEU A 152 17.02 -0.59 6.44
N LYS A 153 17.69 0.55 6.20
CA LYS A 153 18.98 0.88 6.83
C LYS A 153 18.94 0.85 8.35
N ALA A 154 17.81 1.27 8.94
CA ALA A 154 17.64 1.25 10.40
C ALA A 154 17.40 -0.16 10.97
N HIS A 155 16.97 -1.12 10.14
CA HIS A 155 16.60 -2.48 10.53
C HIS A 155 17.16 -3.51 9.56
N PRO A 156 18.48 -3.65 9.43
CA PRO A 156 19.13 -4.53 8.45
C PRO A 156 18.88 -6.03 8.70
N ASP A 157 18.37 -6.37 9.89
CA ASP A 157 18.08 -7.75 10.27
C ASP A 157 17.00 -8.40 9.40
N ASN A 158 16.06 -7.61 8.88
CA ASN A 158 15.05 -8.12 7.95
C ASN A 158 15.70 -8.61 6.64
N ILE A 159 16.68 -7.87 6.09
CA ILE A 159 17.43 -8.32 4.92
C ILE A 159 18.20 -9.61 5.25
N ARG A 160 18.91 -9.63 6.39
CA ARG A 160 19.72 -10.80 6.81
C ARG A 160 18.86 -12.04 6.95
N LEU A 161 17.64 -11.92 7.50
CA LEU A 161 16.69 -13.01 7.64
C LEU A 161 16.43 -13.70 6.28
N PHE A 162 16.00 -12.93 5.28
CA PHE A 162 15.65 -13.49 3.96
C PHE A 162 16.89 -13.95 3.18
N MET A 163 18.04 -13.27 3.33
CA MET A 163 19.30 -13.73 2.73
C MET A 163 19.72 -15.10 3.30
N SER A 164 19.69 -15.25 4.63
CA SER A 164 20.06 -16.51 5.29
C SER A 164 19.13 -17.67 4.93
N MET A 165 17.83 -17.41 4.81
CA MET A 165 16.84 -18.43 4.39
C MET A 165 17.11 -18.94 2.95
N ARG A 166 17.79 -18.16 2.14
CA ARG A 166 18.21 -18.54 0.76
C ARG A 166 19.64 -19.03 0.68
N GLY A 167 20.36 -19.14 1.80
CA GLY A 167 21.77 -19.53 1.82
C GLY A 167 22.70 -18.52 1.17
N LEU A 168 22.28 -17.26 1.06
CA LEU A 168 23.08 -16.18 0.47
C LEU A 168 23.98 -15.55 1.53
N PRO A 169 25.21 -15.10 1.16
CA PRO A 169 26.11 -14.42 2.08
C PRO A 169 25.50 -13.09 2.56
N LYS A 170 26.02 -12.58 3.69
CA LYS A 170 25.62 -11.27 4.20
C LYS A 170 26.00 -10.19 3.18
N PRO A 171 25.05 -9.37 2.71
CA PRO A 171 25.33 -8.35 1.71
C PRO A 171 26.14 -7.20 2.32
N ALA A 172 27.12 -6.68 1.58
CA ALA A 172 27.85 -5.48 1.93
C ALA A 172 27.13 -4.20 1.48
N ASN A 173 26.41 -4.29 0.35
CA ASN A 173 25.73 -3.14 -0.27
C ASN A 173 24.44 -3.56 -0.98
N LEU A 174 23.71 -2.54 -1.50
CA LEU A 174 22.42 -2.75 -2.19
C LEU A 174 22.52 -3.67 -3.41
N SER A 175 23.60 -3.58 -4.19
CA SER A 175 23.74 -4.35 -5.42
C SER A 175 23.78 -5.86 -5.17
N GLU A 176 24.21 -6.28 -3.98
CA GLU A 176 24.27 -7.68 -3.57
C GLU A 176 22.94 -8.25 -3.06
N VAL A 177 21.94 -7.38 -2.83
CA VAL A 177 20.62 -7.80 -2.36
C VAL A 177 19.70 -8.04 -3.54
N PRO A 178 19.30 -9.28 -3.84
CA PRO A 178 18.34 -9.55 -4.92
C PRO A 178 16.97 -8.93 -4.62
N THR A 179 16.26 -8.45 -5.65
CA THR A 179 14.94 -7.81 -5.50
C THR A 179 13.91 -8.73 -4.85
N TYR A 180 13.94 -10.04 -5.15
CA TYR A 180 13.04 -11.01 -4.51
C TYR A 180 13.31 -11.22 -3.01
N VAL A 181 14.46 -10.77 -2.48
CA VAL A 181 14.78 -10.70 -1.05
C VAL A 181 14.41 -9.34 -0.49
N LEU A 182 14.69 -8.27 -1.25
CA LEU A 182 14.49 -6.89 -0.82
C LEU A 182 13.00 -6.57 -0.59
N VAL A 183 12.12 -6.98 -1.51
CA VAL A 183 10.68 -6.69 -1.43
C VAL A 183 10.03 -7.28 -0.17
N PRO A 184 10.14 -8.58 0.15
CA PRO A 184 9.53 -9.12 1.37
C PRO A 184 10.20 -8.58 2.65
N ALA A 185 11.51 -8.30 2.64
CA ALA A 185 12.20 -7.67 3.77
C ALA A 185 11.66 -6.26 4.03
N PHE A 186 11.45 -5.49 2.97
CA PHE A 186 10.87 -4.15 3.03
C PHE A 186 9.42 -4.21 3.54
N ALA A 187 8.56 -5.05 2.96
CA ALA A 187 7.16 -5.18 3.38
C ALA A 187 7.04 -5.56 4.87
N LEU A 188 7.87 -6.48 5.36
CA LEU A 188 7.91 -6.85 6.77
C LEU A 188 8.37 -5.69 7.66
N ASN A 189 9.35 -4.92 7.21
CA ASN A 189 9.82 -3.72 7.91
C ASN A 189 8.73 -2.65 8.00
N GLU A 190 8.07 -2.34 6.88
CA GLU A 190 6.99 -1.36 6.81
C GLU A 190 5.84 -1.73 7.75
N LEU A 191 5.46 -3.01 7.74
CA LEU A 191 4.43 -3.54 8.65
C LEU A 191 4.86 -3.41 10.11
N THR A 192 6.10 -3.77 10.43
CA THR A 192 6.64 -3.66 11.80
C THR A 192 6.65 -2.22 12.30
N ILE A 193 7.08 -1.27 11.47
CA ILE A 193 7.08 0.16 11.81
C ILE A 193 5.66 0.67 11.97
N ALA A 194 4.75 0.29 11.07
CA ALA A 194 3.35 0.68 11.15
C ALA A 194 2.68 0.21 12.45
N PHE A 195 2.95 -1.02 12.89
CA PHE A 195 2.48 -1.54 14.17
C PHE A 195 3.09 -0.80 15.36
N LYS A 196 4.40 -0.48 15.33
CA LYS A 196 5.04 0.32 16.39
C LYS A 196 4.38 1.69 16.53
N ILE A 197 4.17 2.41 15.42
CA ILE A 197 3.47 3.70 15.42
C ILE A 197 2.03 3.53 15.90
N GLY A 198 1.31 2.51 15.38
CA GLY A 198 -0.07 2.22 15.76
C GLY A 198 -0.24 1.97 17.25
N ILE A 199 0.64 1.19 17.87
CA ILE A 199 0.60 0.93 19.32
C ILE A 199 0.80 2.22 20.10
N LEU A 200 1.78 3.06 19.71
CA LEU A 200 2.02 4.35 20.37
C LEU A 200 0.79 5.28 20.28
N LEU A 201 0.08 5.26 19.14
CA LEU A 201 -1.15 6.01 18.96
C LEU A 201 -2.29 5.51 19.85
N PHE A 202 -2.34 4.21 20.16
CA PHE A 202 -3.37 3.64 21.03
C PHE A 202 -3.23 4.04 22.49
N ILE A 203 -2.01 4.26 23.00
CA ILE A 203 -1.73 4.48 24.42
C ILE A 203 -2.61 5.59 25.03
N PRO A 204 -2.68 6.82 24.52
CA PRO A 204 -3.47 7.88 25.13
C PRO A 204 -4.99 7.55 25.15
N PHE A 205 -5.47 6.86 24.13
CA PHE A 205 -6.88 6.49 24.02
C PHE A 205 -7.27 5.33 24.94
N ILE A 206 -6.37 4.36 25.14
CA ILE A 206 -6.56 3.29 26.14
C ILE A 206 -6.63 3.87 27.56
N VAL A 207 -5.80 4.87 27.88
CA VAL A 207 -5.85 5.54 29.19
C VAL A 207 -7.23 6.18 29.41
N ILE A 208 -7.79 6.85 28.41
CA ILE A 208 -9.15 7.40 28.51
C ILE A 208 -10.18 6.29 28.74
N ASP A 209 -10.09 5.17 27.98
CA ASP A 209 -10.99 4.03 28.16
C ASP A 209 -10.94 3.48 29.59
N MET A 210 -9.73 3.35 30.15
CA MET A 210 -9.55 2.83 31.51
C MET A 210 -10.11 3.77 32.58
N ILE A 211 -9.93 5.09 32.43
CA ILE A 211 -10.49 6.10 33.34
C ILE A 211 -12.02 6.03 33.32
N VAL A 212 -12.62 6.02 32.12
CA VAL A 212 -14.07 5.94 31.96
C VAL A 212 -14.62 4.62 32.49
N ALA A 213 -13.96 3.50 32.20
CA ALA A 213 -14.36 2.19 32.72
C ALA A 213 -14.35 2.14 34.24
N SER A 214 -13.27 2.68 34.88
CA SER A 214 -13.17 2.75 36.33
C SER A 214 -14.29 3.62 36.96
N ALA A 215 -14.60 4.76 36.33
CA ALA A 215 -15.69 5.62 36.78
C ALA A 215 -17.07 4.93 36.68
N LEU A 216 -17.37 4.26 35.56
CA LEU A 216 -18.62 3.52 35.37
C LEU A 216 -18.76 2.37 36.38
N MET A 217 -17.70 1.62 36.62
CA MET A 217 -17.70 0.53 37.59
C MET A 217 -17.94 1.06 39.01
N SER A 218 -17.35 2.20 39.41
CA SER A 218 -17.54 2.79 40.73
C SER A 218 -18.98 3.26 40.95
N MET A 219 -19.68 3.61 39.87
CA MET A 219 -21.14 4.00 39.89
C MET A 219 -22.05 2.77 39.78
N GLY A 220 -21.52 1.54 39.72
CA GLY A 220 -22.34 0.33 39.59
C GLY A 220 -22.89 0.06 38.18
N MET A 221 -22.45 0.82 37.17
CA MET A 221 -22.93 0.71 35.79
C MET A 221 -22.16 -0.36 35.01
N VAL A 222 -22.25 -1.62 35.42
CA VAL A 222 -21.46 -2.74 34.84
C VAL A 222 -21.91 -3.10 33.41
N MET A 223 -23.16 -2.83 33.03
CA MET A 223 -23.71 -3.21 31.72
C MET A 223 -23.45 -2.18 30.59
N VAL A 224 -22.93 -1.01 30.90
CA VAL A 224 -22.67 0.04 29.91
C VAL A 224 -21.28 -0.17 29.29
N PRO A 225 -21.17 -0.31 27.95
CA PRO A 225 -19.87 -0.47 27.29
C PRO A 225 -19.00 0.79 27.47
N PRO A 226 -17.84 0.72 28.14
CA PRO A 226 -17.00 1.90 28.39
C PRO A 226 -16.55 2.63 27.13
N ALA A 227 -16.30 1.87 26.04
CA ALA A 227 -15.86 2.44 24.75
C ALA A 227 -16.88 3.40 24.12
N MET A 228 -18.19 3.22 24.37
CA MET A 228 -19.23 4.14 23.88
C MET A 228 -19.25 5.45 24.67
N VAL A 229 -19.00 5.38 25.97
CA VAL A 229 -18.98 6.56 26.85
C VAL A 229 -17.68 7.34 26.69
N SER A 230 -16.56 6.66 26.43
CA SER A 230 -15.25 7.29 26.23
C SER A 230 -15.10 7.97 24.87
N LEU A 231 -15.89 7.58 23.85
CA LEU A 231 -15.78 8.09 22.48
C LEU A 231 -15.82 9.62 22.38
N PRO A 232 -16.78 10.34 22.99
CA PRO A 232 -16.77 11.81 22.96
C PRO A 232 -15.49 12.43 23.52
N PHE A 233 -14.96 11.89 24.61
CA PHE A 233 -13.71 12.39 25.23
C PHE A 233 -12.51 12.17 24.32
N LYS A 234 -12.42 11.02 23.66
CA LYS A 234 -11.39 10.73 22.67
C LYS A 234 -11.44 11.69 21.48
N LEU A 235 -12.64 11.96 20.95
CA LEU A 235 -12.81 12.89 19.83
C LEU A 235 -12.44 14.32 20.21
N ILE A 236 -12.86 14.78 21.40
CA ILE A 236 -12.50 16.11 21.90
C ILE A 236 -10.98 16.21 22.04
N LEU A 237 -10.32 15.25 22.68
CA LEU A 237 -8.86 15.24 22.81
C LEU A 237 -8.19 15.26 21.44
N PHE A 238 -8.63 14.42 20.51
CA PHE A 238 -8.06 14.33 19.17
C PHE A 238 -8.14 15.64 18.39
N VAL A 239 -9.28 16.34 18.50
CA VAL A 239 -9.48 17.65 17.86
C VAL A 239 -8.64 18.73 18.54
N LEU A 240 -8.57 18.75 19.88
CA LEU A 240 -7.81 19.76 20.64
C LEU A 240 -6.32 19.71 20.34
N VAL A 241 -5.75 18.53 20.10
CA VAL A 241 -4.32 18.37 19.77
C VAL A 241 -4.02 18.48 18.26
N ASP A 242 -5.00 18.82 17.43
CA ASP A 242 -4.89 18.79 15.96
C ASP A 242 -4.38 17.43 15.46
N GLY A 243 -5.04 16.36 15.89
CA GLY A 243 -4.56 14.99 15.76
C GLY A 243 -4.27 14.57 14.32
N TRP A 244 -5.06 15.01 13.32
CA TRP A 244 -4.80 14.69 11.94
C TRP A 244 -3.46 15.27 11.44
N ASN A 245 -3.20 16.54 11.71
CA ASN A 245 -1.97 17.22 11.30
C ASN A 245 -0.74 16.58 11.97
N LEU A 246 -0.85 16.32 13.29
CA LEU A 246 0.21 15.69 14.07
C LEU A 246 0.53 14.29 13.53
N ILE A 247 -0.48 13.45 13.27
CA ILE A 247 -0.28 12.08 12.80
C ILE A 247 0.29 12.07 11.38
N VAL A 248 -0.28 12.85 10.46
CA VAL A 248 0.21 12.91 9.08
C VAL A 248 1.63 13.47 9.04
N GLY A 249 1.92 14.52 9.80
CA GLY A 249 3.26 15.11 9.89
C GLY A 249 4.30 14.11 10.41
N GLN A 250 4.01 13.41 11.52
CA GLN A 250 4.90 12.38 12.07
C GLN A 250 5.06 11.19 11.14
N LEU A 251 3.98 10.77 10.48
CA LEU A 251 4.01 9.67 9.54
C LEU A 251 4.88 10.00 8.33
N LEU A 252 4.72 11.17 7.73
CA LEU A 252 5.53 11.62 6.60
C LEU A 252 7.01 11.79 6.98
N SER A 253 7.29 12.35 8.16
CA SER A 253 8.67 12.51 8.65
C SER A 253 9.33 11.18 9.03
N SER A 254 8.57 10.10 9.15
CA SER A 254 9.12 8.76 9.43
C SER A 254 9.78 8.09 8.23
N PHE A 255 9.60 8.65 7.02
CA PHE A 255 10.25 8.14 5.82
C PHE A 255 11.61 8.81 5.60
N VAL A 256 12.61 7.99 5.24
CA VAL A 256 13.92 8.47 4.79
C VAL A 256 13.77 8.85 3.33
N MET A 257 13.77 10.15 3.06
CA MET A 257 13.74 10.70 1.70
C MET A 257 15.16 10.91 1.17
#